data_fd43eb28fe3a0b109c4b9537ac69028d
#
_entry.id   fd43eb28fe3a0b109c4b9537ac69028d
#
_cell.length_a   1.000
_cell.length_b   1.000
_cell.length_c   1.000
_cell.angle_alpha   90.00
_cell.angle_beta   90.00
_cell.angle_gamma   90.00
#
_symmetry.space_group_name_H-M   'P 1'
#
loop_
_entity.id
_entity.type
_entity.pdbx_description
1 polymer ?
#
loop_
_entity_poly.entity_id
_entity_poly.type
_entity_poly.pdbx_seq_one_letter_code
_entity_poly.pdbx_strand_id
1 'polypeptide(L)'
;MRKAPALSRLIAPMLAVGIVLSGCVLVSDAAEPGPEVTAVEQDPSRLRPGSIYRNPASGRKEVIVEDISQTAVLIGDSQSEPSFGWPRQALKALGYKVYFCGRGGTGYVASFGKTGNYMDALQRGDWKLPYGSPPLVLIEGGGNDASKGATDQQIVRNADRLIASVRQRYPAARIAIVGTLARAANDGGSRRTEVDALLGTVAQRHKVPFVSAGDWLTRYDLTGSLTDRVHLNRQGHNALGLVLAQRLRSYGLSATEPAAVPDTSPRSLHRR
;
A
#
# COMPACT_ATOMS: atom_id res chain seq x y z
N MET A 1 -60.91 -23.53 -15.35
CA MET A 1 -62.16 -23.01 -14.70
C MET A 1 -61.86 -22.58 -13.29
N ARG A 2 -62.46 -21.43 -12.92
CA ARG A 2 -62.51 -20.76 -11.57
C ARG A 2 -61.31 -19.83 -11.30
N LYS A 3 -61.48 -18.58 -11.39
CA LYS A 3 -62.30 -17.43 -10.96
C LYS A 3 -61.49 -16.57 -10.02
N ALA A 4 -61.19 -15.35 -10.45
CA ALA A 4 -60.75 -14.23 -9.60
C ALA A 4 -61.96 -13.65 -8.80
N PRO A 5 -61.74 -12.91 -7.73
CA PRO A 5 -62.55 -11.73 -7.43
C PRO A 5 -61.68 -10.48 -7.22
N ALA A 6 -61.93 -9.43 -7.89
CA ALA A 6 -62.84 -8.28 -7.65
C ALA A 6 -62.30 -7.24 -6.66
N LEU A 7 -62.03 -6.07 -7.25
CA LEU A 7 -61.75 -4.76 -6.60
C LEU A 7 -62.85 -4.37 -5.64
N SER A 8 -62.51 -3.73 -4.53
CA SER A 8 -63.39 -2.81 -3.79
C SER A 8 -62.67 -1.47 -3.57
N ARG A 9 -63.22 -0.44 -4.21
CA ARG A 9 -62.84 0.97 -4.01
C ARG A 9 -63.61 1.49 -2.79
N LEU A 10 -62.93 2.06 -1.81
CA LEU A 10 -63.55 2.89 -0.77
C LEU A 10 -63.11 4.33 -0.98
N ILE A 11 -64.10 5.16 -1.27
CA ILE A 11 -64.07 6.63 -1.35
C ILE A 11 -64.32 7.13 0.08
N ALA A 12 -63.47 7.97 0.62
CA ALA A 12 -63.70 8.70 1.86
C ALA A 12 -63.66 10.23 1.59
N PRO A 13 -64.52 11.01 2.25
CA PRO A 13 -64.81 12.40 1.85
C PRO A 13 -63.81 13.39 2.43
N MET A 14 -63.60 14.46 1.65
CA MET A 14 -62.90 15.67 2.05
C MET A 14 -63.66 16.42 3.15
N LEU A 15 -62.99 16.66 4.27
CA LEU A 15 -63.41 17.66 5.24
C LEU A 15 -62.49 18.88 5.11
N ALA A 16 -63.06 19.99 4.64
CA ALA A 16 -62.35 21.27 4.61
C ALA A 16 -62.44 21.92 5.99
N VAL A 17 -61.29 22.09 6.64
CA VAL A 17 -61.19 22.91 7.86
C VAL A 17 -60.46 24.18 7.51
N GLY A 18 -61.18 25.30 7.55
CA GLY A 18 -60.58 26.64 7.42
C GLY A 18 -59.77 27.00 8.65
N ILE A 19 -58.52 27.35 8.43
CA ILE A 19 -57.64 27.88 9.46
C ILE A 19 -57.45 29.36 9.23
N VAL A 20 -57.90 30.15 10.22
CA VAL A 20 -57.72 31.59 10.32
C VAL A 20 -56.24 31.89 10.53
N LEU A 21 -55.63 32.63 9.61
CA LEU A 21 -54.26 33.13 9.73
C LEU A 21 -54.22 34.30 10.71
N SER A 22 -53.82 34.02 11.95
CA SER A 22 -53.28 35.06 12.87
C SER A 22 -51.83 35.30 12.56
N GLY A 23 -51.51 36.46 12.01
CA GLY A 23 -50.15 36.88 11.72
C GLY A 23 -49.36 37.13 13.00
N CYS A 24 -48.44 36.24 13.33
CA CYS A 24 -47.30 36.55 14.20
C CYS A 24 -46.12 36.89 13.30
N VAL A 25 -45.74 38.14 13.31
CA VAL A 25 -44.46 38.60 12.75
C VAL A 25 -43.36 38.02 13.64
N LEU A 26 -42.77 36.90 13.21
CA LEU A 26 -41.51 36.43 13.76
C LEU A 26 -40.40 37.32 13.20
N VAL A 27 -39.86 38.18 14.02
CA VAL A 27 -38.57 38.84 13.79
C VAL A 27 -37.53 37.72 13.83
N SER A 28 -37.08 37.33 12.65
CA SER A 28 -35.94 36.38 12.52
C SER A 28 -34.68 37.17 12.89
N ASP A 29 -34.19 36.95 14.09
CA ASP A 29 -32.81 37.31 14.41
C ASP A 29 -31.93 36.44 13.50
N ALA A 30 -31.46 37.09 12.44
CA ALA A 30 -30.39 36.51 11.63
C ALA A 30 -29.15 36.49 12.51
N ALA A 31 -28.87 35.31 13.09
CA ALA A 31 -27.57 35.10 13.75
C ALA A 31 -26.49 35.40 12.71
N GLU A 32 -25.66 36.41 13.01
CA GLU A 32 -24.47 36.66 12.20
C GLU A 32 -23.67 35.35 12.06
N PRO A 33 -23.17 35.01 10.85
CA PRO A 33 -22.31 33.88 10.70
C PRO A 33 -21.08 34.10 11.59
N GLY A 34 -20.98 33.27 12.63
CA GLY A 34 -19.79 33.28 13.49
C GLY A 34 -18.55 33.09 12.61
N PRO A 35 -17.37 33.59 13.05
CA PRO A 35 -16.16 33.54 12.26
C PRO A 35 -15.96 32.10 11.79
N GLU A 36 -15.94 31.92 10.48
CA GLU A 36 -15.62 30.66 9.82
C GLU A 36 -14.23 30.27 10.31
N VAL A 37 -14.15 29.27 11.19
CA VAL A 37 -12.87 28.75 11.68
C VAL A 37 -12.21 28.09 10.47
N THR A 38 -11.49 28.90 9.71
CA THR A 38 -10.62 28.39 8.65
C THR A 38 -9.68 27.39 9.31
N ALA A 39 -9.87 26.14 8.98
CA ALA A 39 -8.96 25.08 9.42
C ALA A 39 -7.55 25.52 9.02
N VAL A 40 -6.71 25.84 10.01
CA VAL A 40 -5.32 26.22 9.76
C VAL A 40 -4.68 25.08 8.98
N GLU A 41 -4.39 25.33 7.70
CA GLU A 41 -3.75 24.35 6.83
C GLU A 41 -2.38 24.04 7.44
N GLN A 42 -2.24 22.82 7.96
CA GLN A 42 -1.00 22.40 8.57
C GLN A 42 0.08 22.30 7.50
N ASP A 43 1.16 23.07 7.66
CA ASP A 43 2.35 22.93 6.82
C ASP A 43 3.04 21.58 7.11
N PRO A 44 3.03 20.63 6.18
CA PRO A 44 3.59 19.30 6.40
C PRO A 44 5.10 19.32 6.65
N SER A 45 5.82 20.34 6.19
CA SER A 45 7.27 20.49 6.40
C SER A 45 7.66 20.77 7.85
N ARG A 46 6.71 21.26 8.67
CA ARG A 46 6.90 21.56 10.10
C ARG A 46 6.49 20.41 11.02
N LEU A 47 5.91 19.37 10.46
CA LEU A 47 5.47 18.23 11.24
C LEU A 47 6.61 17.25 11.52
N ARG A 48 6.64 16.72 12.74
CA ARG A 48 7.66 15.74 13.15
C ARG A 48 7.44 14.41 12.45
N PRO A 49 8.50 13.62 12.15
CA PRO A 49 8.37 12.26 11.69
C PRO A 49 7.46 11.43 12.62
N GLY A 50 6.60 10.60 12.01
CA GLY A 50 5.55 9.83 12.70
C GLY A 50 4.22 10.57 12.85
N SER A 51 4.15 11.89 12.64
CA SER A 51 2.90 12.64 12.66
C SER A 51 1.95 12.19 11.56
N ILE A 52 0.65 12.24 11.86
CA ILE A 52 -0.40 12.00 10.87
C ILE A 52 -0.80 13.35 10.27
N TYR A 53 -0.64 13.44 8.96
CA TYR A 53 -1.05 14.58 8.16
C TYR A 53 -2.31 14.26 7.36
N ARG A 54 -3.32 15.12 7.41
CA ARG A 54 -4.47 15.02 6.50
C ARG A 54 -4.16 15.83 5.25
N ASN A 55 -3.85 15.13 4.17
CA ASN A 55 -3.54 15.77 2.90
C ASN A 55 -4.81 16.40 2.29
N PRO A 56 -4.90 17.73 2.15
CA PRO A 56 -6.10 18.40 1.64
C PRO A 56 -6.41 18.04 0.18
N ALA A 57 -5.38 17.78 -0.63
CA ALA A 57 -5.56 17.43 -2.03
C ALA A 57 -6.20 16.05 -2.24
N SER A 58 -5.99 15.11 -1.33
CA SER A 58 -6.50 13.74 -1.42
C SER A 58 -7.52 13.37 -0.34
N GLY A 59 -7.65 14.19 0.70
CA GLY A 59 -8.45 13.91 1.90
C GLY A 59 -7.92 12.77 2.76
N ARG A 60 -6.78 12.15 2.39
CA ARG A 60 -6.23 10.98 3.06
C ARG A 60 -5.36 11.34 4.27
N LYS A 61 -5.34 10.44 5.24
CA LYS A 61 -4.38 10.50 6.36
C LYS A 61 -3.10 9.82 5.92
N GLU A 62 -1.99 10.54 5.97
CA GLU A 62 -0.65 10.11 5.56
C GLU A 62 0.33 10.30 6.70
N VAL A 63 1.45 9.59 6.68
CA VAL A 63 2.47 9.67 7.72
C VAL A 63 3.62 10.54 7.25
N ILE A 64 4.04 11.49 8.07
CA ILE A 64 5.29 12.24 7.83
C ILE A 64 6.46 11.31 8.14
N VAL A 65 7.36 11.13 7.19
CA VAL A 65 8.62 10.41 7.38
C VAL A 65 9.79 11.38 7.37
N GLU A 66 10.91 10.99 7.95
CA GLU A 66 12.07 11.85 8.11
C GLU A 66 12.63 12.34 6.77
N ASP A 67 12.74 11.46 5.80
CA ASP A 67 13.29 11.76 4.48
C ASP A 67 12.61 10.89 3.43
N ILE A 68 11.57 11.43 2.83
CA ILE A 68 10.79 10.71 1.83
C ILE A 68 11.59 10.47 0.54
N SER A 69 12.54 11.34 0.23
CA SER A 69 13.37 11.24 -0.99
C SER A 69 14.37 10.07 -0.92
N GLN A 70 14.70 9.62 0.28
CA GLN A 70 15.55 8.46 0.53
C GLN A 70 14.75 7.25 1.06
N THR A 71 13.43 7.31 1.05
CA THR A 71 12.58 6.27 1.61
C THR A 71 11.94 5.42 0.51
N ALA A 72 12.18 4.11 0.53
CA ALA A 72 11.38 3.16 -0.24
C ALA A 72 10.15 2.74 0.56
N VAL A 73 8.98 2.73 -0.09
CA VAL A 73 7.76 2.15 0.46
C VAL A 73 7.74 0.66 0.12
N LEU A 74 7.63 -0.18 1.13
CA LEU A 74 7.52 -1.63 0.99
C LEU A 74 6.11 -2.06 1.36
N ILE A 75 5.36 -2.57 0.39
CA ILE A 75 4.08 -3.25 0.61
C ILE A 75 4.37 -4.74 0.65
N GLY A 76 3.97 -5.43 1.74
CA GLY A 76 4.32 -6.83 1.89
C GLY A 76 3.60 -7.56 3.01
N ASP A 77 3.97 -8.83 3.17
CA ASP A 77 3.38 -9.75 4.15
C ASP A 77 4.37 -10.15 5.26
N SER A 78 4.25 -11.38 5.79
CA SER A 78 5.10 -11.90 6.86
C SER A 78 6.57 -12.03 6.47
N GLN A 79 6.91 -12.11 5.19
CA GLN A 79 8.30 -12.10 4.72
C GLN A 79 8.94 -10.72 4.87
N SER A 80 8.14 -9.68 4.80
CA SER A 80 8.53 -8.27 4.90
C SER A 80 8.32 -7.66 6.29
N GLU A 81 7.41 -8.21 7.11
CA GLU A 81 7.02 -7.63 8.40
C GLU A 81 8.16 -7.56 9.44
N PRO A 82 8.99 -8.60 9.63
CA PRO A 82 10.11 -8.52 10.56
C PRO A 82 11.10 -7.42 10.16
N SER A 83 11.67 -6.70 11.12
CA SER A 83 12.67 -5.65 10.85
C SER A 83 13.91 -6.18 10.10
N PHE A 84 14.13 -7.49 10.19
CA PHE A 84 15.16 -8.25 9.47
C PHE A 84 14.60 -9.05 8.28
N GLY A 85 13.35 -8.80 7.85
CA GLY A 85 12.77 -9.42 6.67
C GLY A 85 13.64 -9.20 5.43
N TRP A 86 13.79 -10.21 4.59
CA TRP A 86 14.69 -10.16 3.44
C TRP A 86 14.36 -9.02 2.45
N PRO A 87 13.09 -8.62 2.22
CA PRO A 87 12.81 -7.45 1.38
C PRO A 87 13.30 -6.15 2.01
N ARG A 88 13.17 -5.99 3.34
CA ARG A 88 13.70 -4.81 4.05
C ARG A 88 15.22 -4.75 4.01
N GLN A 89 15.89 -5.89 4.19
CA GLN A 89 17.35 -5.96 4.11
C GLN A 89 17.84 -5.55 2.72
N ALA A 90 17.19 -6.06 1.68
CA ALA A 90 17.53 -5.71 0.30
C ALA A 90 17.42 -4.20 0.05
N LEU A 91 16.33 -3.58 0.45
CA LEU A 91 16.14 -2.14 0.28
C LEU A 91 17.18 -1.31 1.06
N LYS A 92 17.50 -1.73 2.30
CA LYS A 92 18.57 -1.08 3.09
C LYS A 92 19.95 -1.22 2.42
N ALA A 93 20.26 -2.40 1.87
CA ALA A 93 21.50 -2.63 1.13
C ALA A 93 21.60 -1.84 -0.20
N LEU A 94 20.48 -1.31 -0.68
CA LEU A 94 20.39 -0.40 -1.82
C LEU A 94 20.43 1.08 -1.42
N GLY A 95 20.62 1.39 -0.13
CA GLY A 95 20.72 2.76 0.38
C GLY A 95 19.41 3.39 0.83
N TYR A 96 18.27 2.66 0.84
CA TYR A 96 17.00 3.22 1.24
C TYR A 96 16.76 3.16 2.75
N LYS A 97 16.12 4.20 3.31
CA LYS A 97 15.23 4.06 4.47
C LYS A 97 14.00 3.26 4.02
N VAL A 98 13.44 2.43 4.91
CA VAL A 98 12.32 1.55 4.53
C VAL A 98 11.09 1.89 5.33
N TYR A 99 10.02 2.29 4.65
CA TYR A 99 8.70 2.44 5.23
C TYR A 99 7.83 1.25 4.85
N PHE A 100 7.39 0.49 5.85
CA PHE A 100 6.63 -0.74 5.65
C PHE A 100 5.12 -0.51 5.75
N CYS A 101 4.41 -0.96 4.73
CA CYS A 101 2.96 -1.04 4.65
C CYS A 101 2.56 -2.50 4.48
N GLY A 102 1.96 -3.10 5.48
CA GLY A 102 1.55 -4.50 5.38
C GLY A 102 1.31 -5.16 6.73
N ARG A 103 1.05 -6.45 6.67
CA ARG A 103 0.90 -7.35 7.81
C ARG A 103 1.09 -8.79 7.38
N GLY A 104 1.68 -9.60 8.27
CA GLY A 104 1.77 -11.05 8.07
C GLY A 104 0.38 -11.67 7.83
N GLY A 105 0.31 -12.64 6.93
CA GLY A 105 -0.94 -13.31 6.56
C GLY A 105 -1.82 -12.58 5.55
N THR A 106 -1.43 -11.37 5.11
CA THR A 106 -2.11 -10.61 4.05
C THR A 106 -1.48 -10.83 2.67
N GLY A 107 -2.13 -10.38 1.62
CA GLY A 107 -1.69 -10.52 0.24
C GLY A 107 -2.54 -9.69 -0.71
N TYR A 108 -2.50 -10.02 -1.99
CA TYR A 108 -3.34 -9.36 -3.00
C TYR A 108 -4.83 -9.61 -2.77
N VAL A 109 -5.20 -10.78 -2.28
CA VAL A 109 -6.58 -11.23 -1.97
C VAL A 109 -6.71 -11.57 -0.49
N ALA A 110 -5.67 -12.17 0.08
CA ALA A 110 -5.66 -12.64 1.45
C ALA A 110 -5.72 -11.48 2.44
N SER A 111 -6.59 -11.58 3.45
CA SER A 111 -6.69 -10.70 4.61
C SER A 111 -6.36 -11.46 5.89
N PHE A 112 -5.97 -10.74 6.95
CA PHE A 112 -5.66 -11.34 8.24
C PHE A 112 -6.09 -10.46 9.43
N GLY A 113 -6.92 -11.02 10.31
CA GLY A 113 -7.49 -10.31 11.46
C GLY A 113 -8.31 -9.11 11.00
N LYS A 114 -7.99 -7.92 11.50
CA LYS A 114 -8.64 -6.66 11.12
C LYS A 114 -8.02 -6.00 9.89
N THR A 115 -6.89 -6.51 9.39
CA THR A 115 -6.20 -5.97 8.23
C THR A 115 -6.72 -6.63 6.96
N GLY A 116 -7.17 -5.82 6.01
CA GLY A 116 -7.61 -6.28 4.69
C GLY A 116 -6.47 -6.78 3.82
N ASN A 117 -6.80 -7.29 2.65
CA ASN A 117 -5.82 -7.49 1.58
C ASN A 117 -5.15 -6.14 1.23
N TYR A 118 -4.08 -6.18 0.44
CA TYR A 118 -3.30 -4.96 0.15
C TYR A 118 -4.15 -3.79 -0.36
N MET A 119 -5.11 -4.07 -1.24
CA MET A 119 -5.96 -3.03 -1.81
C MET A 119 -6.96 -2.47 -0.79
N ASP A 120 -7.62 -3.34 -0.03
CA ASP A 120 -8.58 -2.94 0.98
C ASP A 120 -7.89 -2.18 2.13
N ALA A 121 -6.72 -2.66 2.56
CA ALA A 121 -5.93 -2.01 3.60
C ALA A 121 -5.46 -0.61 3.18
N LEU A 122 -5.07 -0.45 1.90
CA LEU A 122 -4.74 0.86 1.33
C LEU A 122 -5.96 1.79 1.32
N GLN A 123 -7.13 1.31 0.89
CA GLN A 123 -8.34 2.11 0.76
C GLN A 123 -8.93 2.51 2.11
N ARG A 124 -9.00 1.58 3.06
CA ARG A 124 -9.54 1.82 4.41
C ARG A 124 -8.56 2.53 5.33
N GLY A 125 -7.28 2.55 4.99
CA GLY A 125 -6.21 3.12 5.82
C GLY A 125 -5.85 2.21 7.00
N ASP A 126 -5.96 0.88 6.84
CA ASP A 126 -5.48 -0.09 7.83
C ASP A 126 -3.97 0.11 8.06
N TRP A 127 -3.26 0.46 7.02
CA TRP A 127 -1.94 1.08 7.06
C TRP A 127 -1.92 2.35 6.20
N LYS A 128 -1.08 3.31 6.55
CA LYS A 128 -1.03 4.63 5.93
C LYS A 128 0.20 4.76 5.06
N LEU A 129 0.04 5.33 3.89
CA LEU A 129 1.17 5.69 3.05
C LEU A 129 1.89 6.93 3.60
N PRO A 130 3.21 7.06 3.39
CA PRO A 130 3.93 8.28 3.73
C PRO A 130 3.50 9.44 2.82
N TYR A 131 3.54 10.65 3.39
CA TYR A 131 3.35 11.89 2.66
C TYR A 131 4.59 12.19 1.79
N GLY A 132 4.38 12.77 0.61
CA GLY A 132 5.44 13.15 -0.32
C GLY A 132 5.62 12.14 -1.45
N SER A 133 6.81 12.09 -2.05
CA SER A 133 7.13 11.30 -3.25
C SER A 133 8.33 10.39 -2.99
N PRO A 134 8.09 9.12 -2.59
CA PRO A 134 9.17 8.15 -2.46
C PRO A 134 9.75 7.82 -3.83
N PRO A 135 11.07 7.54 -3.95
CA PRO A 135 11.69 7.15 -5.21
C PRO A 135 11.31 5.74 -5.68
N LEU A 136 10.91 4.87 -4.74
CA LEU A 136 10.61 3.45 -5.02
C LEU A 136 9.43 2.96 -4.18
N VAL A 137 8.53 2.21 -4.81
CA VAL A 137 7.56 1.34 -4.15
C VAL A 137 7.85 -0.10 -4.54
N LEU A 138 8.19 -0.94 -3.57
CA LEU A 138 8.38 -2.37 -3.75
C LEU A 138 7.15 -3.11 -3.23
N ILE A 139 6.55 -3.96 -4.05
CA ILE A 139 5.40 -4.80 -3.67
C ILE A 139 5.88 -6.24 -3.63
N GLU A 140 5.77 -6.89 -2.48
CA GLU A 140 6.15 -8.28 -2.27
C GLU A 140 4.95 -9.07 -1.75
N GLY A 141 4.76 -10.33 -2.18
CA GLY A 141 3.72 -11.20 -1.64
C GLY A 141 3.22 -12.26 -2.61
N GLY A 142 1.98 -12.72 -2.36
CA GLY A 142 1.32 -13.77 -3.11
C GLY A 142 1.29 -15.13 -2.41
N GLY A 143 2.17 -15.35 -1.43
CA GLY A 143 2.25 -16.61 -0.71
C GLY A 143 1.01 -16.95 0.11
N ASN A 144 0.40 -15.94 0.71
CA ASN A 144 -0.85 -16.11 1.46
C ASN A 144 -2.05 -16.30 0.53
N ASP A 145 -2.03 -15.69 -0.65
CA ASP A 145 -3.05 -15.88 -1.69
C ASP A 145 -3.04 -17.33 -2.17
N ALA A 146 -1.86 -17.88 -2.45
CA ALA A 146 -1.67 -19.28 -2.81
C ALA A 146 -2.19 -20.21 -1.71
N SER A 147 -1.84 -19.94 -0.44
CA SER A 147 -2.20 -20.78 0.69
C SER A 147 -3.70 -20.74 1.04
N LYS A 148 -4.39 -19.65 0.72
CA LYS A 148 -5.83 -19.46 0.98
C LYS A 148 -6.70 -19.78 -0.25
N GLY A 149 -6.14 -20.31 -1.32
CA GLY A 149 -6.88 -20.75 -2.49
C GLY A 149 -7.46 -19.59 -3.34
N ALA A 150 -6.83 -18.43 -3.33
CA ALA A 150 -7.25 -17.34 -4.19
C ALA A 150 -7.13 -17.73 -5.67
N THR A 151 -8.13 -17.34 -6.47
CA THR A 151 -8.12 -17.60 -7.91
C THR A 151 -7.18 -16.65 -8.64
N ASP A 152 -6.66 -17.05 -9.79
CA ASP A 152 -5.83 -16.21 -10.66
C ASP A 152 -6.50 -14.88 -10.96
N GLN A 153 -7.78 -14.92 -11.32
CA GLN A 153 -8.55 -13.73 -11.64
C GLN A 153 -8.65 -12.76 -10.46
N GLN A 154 -8.79 -13.26 -9.23
CA GLN A 154 -8.82 -12.40 -8.03
C GLN A 154 -7.45 -11.75 -7.79
N ILE A 155 -6.37 -12.54 -7.86
CA ILE A 155 -5.00 -12.05 -7.69
C ILE A 155 -4.69 -10.97 -8.73
N VAL A 156 -4.92 -11.27 -10.00
CA VAL A 156 -4.67 -10.35 -11.13
C VAL A 156 -5.44 -9.04 -10.95
N ARG A 157 -6.76 -9.10 -10.73
CA ARG A 157 -7.57 -7.88 -10.55
C ARG A 157 -7.07 -7.01 -9.40
N ASN A 158 -6.72 -7.61 -8.28
CA ASN A 158 -6.28 -6.84 -7.12
C ASN A 158 -4.86 -6.31 -7.31
N ALA A 159 -3.97 -7.04 -7.96
CA ALA A 159 -2.64 -6.56 -8.32
C ALA A 159 -2.72 -5.38 -9.30
N ASP A 160 -3.54 -5.47 -10.35
CA ASP A 160 -3.79 -4.37 -11.30
C ASP A 160 -4.29 -3.11 -10.58
N ARG A 161 -5.29 -3.26 -9.69
CA ARG A 161 -5.85 -2.15 -8.92
C ARG A 161 -4.82 -1.54 -7.96
N LEU A 162 -4.02 -2.36 -7.31
CA LEU A 162 -2.98 -1.90 -6.38
C LEU A 162 -1.92 -1.08 -7.13
N ILE A 163 -1.41 -1.59 -8.26
CA ILE A 163 -0.41 -0.89 -9.07
C ILE A 163 -0.97 0.46 -9.58
N ALA A 164 -2.21 0.47 -10.06
CA ALA A 164 -2.87 1.70 -10.51
C ALA A 164 -3.00 2.72 -9.36
N SER A 165 -3.42 2.28 -8.17
CA SER A 165 -3.56 3.14 -6.99
C SER A 165 -2.22 3.69 -6.50
N VAL A 166 -1.15 2.88 -6.54
CA VAL A 166 0.20 3.31 -6.19
C VAL A 166 0.71 4.34 -7.19
N ARG A 167 0.52 4.12 -8.49
CA ARG A 167 0.89 5.09 -9.54
C ARG A 167 0.15 6.42 -9.40
N GLN A 168 -1.14 6.35 -9.11
CA GLN A 168 -1.92 7.57 -8.87
C GLN A 168 -1.40 8.34 -7.65
N ARG A 169 -1.02 7.62 -6.59
CA ARG A 169 -0.54 8.24 -5.35
C ARG A 169 0.89 8.76 -5.48
N TYR A 170 1.74 8.07 -6.20
CA TYR A 170 3.16 8.36 -6.35
C TYR A 170 3.56 8.34 -7.84
N PRO A 171 3.16 9.34 -8.64
CA PRO A 171 3.34 9.30 -10.09
C PRO A 171 4.82 9.29 -10.52
N ALA A 172 5.72 9.83 -9.68
CA ALA A 172 7.15 9.85 -9.94
C ALA A 172 7.90 8.62 -9.37
N ALA A 173 7.25 7.80 -8.55
CA ALA A 173 7.89 6.64 -7.96
C ALA A 173 8.09 5.52 -8.99
N ARG A 174 9.25 4.88 -8.95
CA ARG A 174 9.41 3.58 -9.61
C ARG A 174 8.65 2.53 -8.83
N ILE A 175 8.04 1.58 -9.52
CA ILE A 175 7.35 0.44 -8.90
C ILE A 175 8.08 -0.82 -9.34
N ALA A 176 8.32 -1.75 -8.41
CA ALA A 176 8.82 -3.08 -8.71
C ALA A 176 8.01 -4.12 -7.93
N ILE A 177 7.91 -5.32 -8.49
CA ILE A 177 7.20 -6.44 -7.87
C ILE A 177 8.21 -7.55 -7.58
N VAL A 178 8.13 -8.09 -6.37
CA VAL A 178 8.79 -9.32 -5.96
C VAL A 178 7.72 -10.39 -5.83
N GLY A 179 7.91 -11.47 -6.51
CA GLY A 179 6.97 -12.58 -6.52
C GLY A 179 7.04 -13.43 -5.26
N THR A 180 6.34 -14.52 -5.31
CA THR A 180 6.12 -15.40 -4.16
C THR A 180 7.34 -16.28 -3.87
N LEU A 181 7.89 -16.19 -2.66
CA LEU A 181 8.94 -17.12 -2.24
C LEU A 181 8.42 -18.56 -2.24
N ALA A 182 9.06 -19.42 -3.04
CA ALA A 182 8.66 -20.81 -3.20
C ALA A 182 9.85 -21.74 -3.46
N ARG A 183 9.57 -23.04 -3.44
CA ARG A 183 10.43 -24.08 -4.02
C ARG A 183 10.21 -24.10 -5.54
N ALA A 184 11.14 -24.71 -6.29
CA ALA A 184 10.92 -24.93 -7.72
C ALA A 184 9.68 -25.81 -7.96
N ALA A 185 9.07 -25.68 -9.13
CA ALA A 185 7.84 -26.39 -9.46
C ALA A 185 7.97 -27.93 -9.27
N ASN A 186 9.10 -28.49 -9.69
CA ASN A 186 9.40 -29.93 -9.55
C ASN A 186 9.79 -30.37 -8.14
N ASP A 187 10.01 -29.40 -7.22
CA ASP A 187 10.43 -29.63 -5.84
C ASP A 187 9.35 -29.26 -4.81
N GLY A 188 8.09 -29.25 -5.25
CA GLY A 188 6.95 -28.97 -4.38
C GLY A 188 6.56 -27.49 -4.27
N GLY A 189 6.96 -26.67 -5.24
CA GLY A 189 6.56 -25.24 -5.33
C GLY A 189 5.07 -25.03 -5.48
N SER A 190 4.41 -25.95 -6.23
CA SER A 190 2.94 -25.99 -6.36
C SER A 190 2.30 -24.62 -6.61
N ARG A 191 1.17 -24.33 -6.00
CA ARG A 191 0.43 -23.07 -6.17
C ARG A 191 1.26 -21.82 -5.91
N ARG A 192 2.26 -21.86 -5.04
CA ARG A 192 3.13 -20.69 -4.77
C ARG A 192 3.97 -20.32 -5.99
N THR A 193 4.54 -21.30 -6.69
CA THR A 193 5.28 -21.08 -7.94
C THR A 193 4.37 -20.58 -9.05
N GLU A 194 3.13 -21.10 -9.14
CA GLU A 194 2.14 -20.62 -10.12
C GLU A 194 1.77 -19.16 -9.88
N VAL A 195 1.55 -18.76 -8.60
CA VAL A 195 1.26 -17.37 -8.23
C VAL A 195 2.44 -16.45 -8.52
N ASP A 196 3.68 -16.91 -8.31
CA ASP A 196 4.88 -16.16 -8.71
C ASP A 196 4.89 -15.88 -10.22
N ALA A 197 4.68 -16.91 -11.04
CA ALA A 197 4.61 -16.76 -12.49
C ALA A 197 3.46 -15.83 -12.93
N LEU A 198 2.29 -15.95 -12.29
CA LEU A 198 1.15 -15.09 -12.54
C LEU A 198 1.45 -13.61 -12.26
N LEU A 199 2.12 -13.31 -11.15
CA LEU A 199 2.57 -11.95 -10.80
C LEU A 199 3.59 -11.42 -11.82
N GLY A 200 4.43 -12.29 -12.37
CA GLY A 200 5.32 -11.95 -13.48
C GLY A 200 4.56 -11.46 -14.71
N THR A 201 3.44 -12.11 -15.08
CA THR A 201 2.61 -11.66 -16.21
C THR A 201 1.93 -10.32 -15.93
N VAL A 202 1.52 -10.07 -14.67
CA VAL A 202 0.99 -8.76 -14.24
C VAL A 202 2.06 -7.69 -14.38
N ALA A 203 3.26 -7.93 -13.86
CA ALA A 203 4.37 -6.98 -13.94
C ALA A 203 4.73 -6.62 -15.38
N GLN A 204 4.75 -7.62 -16.27
CA GLN A 204 5.00 -7.42 -17.70
C GLN A 204 3.96 -6.50 -18.34
N ARG A 205 2.66 -6.73 -18.11
CA ARG A 205 1.58 -5.86 -18.62
C ARG A 205 1.72 -4.42 -18.15
N HIS A 206 2.12 -4.24 -16.90
CA HIS A 206 2.34 -2.92 -16.30
C HIS A 206 3.69 -2.31 -16.62
N LYS A 207 4.59 -3.02 -17.32
CA LYS A 207 5.95 -2.59 -17.64
C LYS A 207 6.73 -2.17 -16.39
N VAL A 208 6.62 -2.96 -15.32
CA VAL A 208 7.39 -2.77 -14.08
C VAL A 208 8.39 -3.91 -13.90
N PRO A 209 9.56 -3.65 -13.30
CA PRO A 209 10.52 -4.68 -12.92
C PRO A 209 9.88 -5.78 -12.09
N PHE A 210 10.20 -7.03 -12.40
CA PHE A 210 9.75 -8.21 -11.67
C PHE A 210 10.94 -9.05 -11.22
N VAL A 211 10.97 -9.39 -9.93
CA VAL A 211 11.92 -10.34 -9.39
C VAL A 211 11.15 -11.59 -8.97
N SER A 212 11.28 -12.65 -9.77
CA SER A 212 10.73 -13.95 -9.42
C SER A 212 11.48 -14.53 -8.23
N ALA A 213 10.75 -14.99 -7.23
CA ALA A 213 11.25 -15.74 -6.09
C ALA A 213 10.65 -17.17 -6.04
N GLY A 214 9.99 -17.59 -7.13
CA GLY A 214 9.22 -18.83 -7.24
C GLY A 214 10.01 -20.13 -7.18
N ASP A 215 11.33 -20.05 -7.15
CA ASP A 215 12.22 -21.22 -6.99
C ASP A 215 13.36 -20.99 -5.98
N TRP A 216 13.37 -19.86 -5.28
CA TRP A 216 14.54 -19.45 -4.49
C TRP A 216 14.85 -20.38 -3.32
N LEU A 217 13.85 -21.02 -2.72
CA LEU A 217 14.11 -22.00 -1.65
C LEU A 217 14.92 -23.20 -2.15
N THR A 218 14.67 -23.66 -3.38
CA THR A 218 15.46 -24.73 -4.03
C THR A 218 16.76 -24.20 -4.60
N ARG A 219 16.69 -23.11 -5.37
CA ARG A 219 17.83 -22.53 -6.09
C ARG A 219 19.01 -22.17 -5.19
N TYR A 220 18.72 -21.68 -3.97
CA TYR A 220 19.73 -21.21 -3.02
C TYR A 220 19.87 -22.15 -1.81
N ASP A 221 19.33 -23.38 -1.90
CA ASP A 221 19.40 -24.40 -0.84
C ASP A 221 18.96 -23.87 0.54
N LEU A 222 17.81 -23.18 0.58
CA LEU A 222 17.31 -22.54 1.79
C LEU A 222 16.15 -23.30 2.46
N THR A 223 15.86 -24.50 2.02
CA THR A 223 14.80 -25.32 2.63
C THR A 223 15.11 -25.68 4.08
N GLY A 224 16.39 -25.90 4.41
CA GLY A 224 16.88 -26.09 5.79
C GLY A 224 16.87 -24.83 6.66
N SER A 225 16.67 -23.65 6.06
CA SER A 225 16.52 -22.38 6.78
C SER A 225 15.08 -22.05 7.15
N LEU A 226 14.11 -22.91 6.83
CA LEU A 226 12.71 -22.71 7.18
C LEU A 226 12.49 -23.07 8.66
N THR A 227 11.80 -22.19 9.41
CA THR A 227 11.37 -22.43 10.80
C THR A 227 10.02 -23.12 10.87
N ASP A 228 9.25 -23.00 9.80
CA ASP A 228 8.00 -23.71 9.54
C ASP A 228 7.90 -24.01 8.04
N ARG A 229 6.69 -24.15 7.50
CA ARG A 229 6.54 -24.45 6.05
C ARG A 229 6.86 -23.29 5.12
N VAL A 230 6.95 -22.05 5.62
CA VAL A 230 7.02 -20.85 4.78
C VAL A 230 7.94 -19.74 5.29
N HIS A 231 8.23 -19.69 6.60
CA HIS A 231 9.01 -18.61 7.19
C HIS A 231 10.47 -19.03 7.37
N LEU A 232 11.35 -18.14 6.99
CA LEU A 232 12.79 -18.32 7.14
C LEU A 232 13.27 -17.97 8.56
N ASN A 233 14.31 -18.62 9.00
CA ASN A 233 15.12 -18.13 10.12
C ASN A 233 15.93 -16.89 9.69
N ARG A 234 16.64 -16.27 10.66
CA ARG A 234 17.44 -15.07 10.37
C ARG A 234 18.50 -15.29 9.29
N GLN A 235 19.12 -16.46 9.25
CA GLN A 235 20.15 -16.79 8.25
C GLN A 235 19.55 -16.83 6.84
N GLY A 236 18.40 -17.48 6.67
CA GLY A 236 17.68 -17.49 5.40
C GLY A 236 17.23 -16.09 4.95
N HIS A 237 16.74 -15.27 5.89
CA HIS A 237 16.43 -13.87 5.58
C HIS A 237 17.67 -13.08 5.13
N ASN A 238 18.82 -13.28 5.76
CA ASN A 238 20.06 -12.59 5.37
C ASN A 238 20.51 -13.02 3.96
N ALA A 239 20.48 -14.31 3.66
CA ALA A 239 20.84 -14.83 2.34
C ALA A 239 19.93 -14.23 1.23
N LEU A 240 18.62 -14.28 1.41
CA LEU A 240 17.68 -13.74 0.41
C LEU A 240 17.73 -12.22 0.33
N GLY A 241 18.04 -11.52 1.41
CA GLY A 241 18.26 -10.08 1.39
C GLY A 241 19.37 -9.67 0.42
N LEU A 242 20.48 -10.38 0.42
CA LEU A 242 21.60 -10.16 -0.51
C LEU A 242 21.20 -10.48 -1.95
N VAL A 243 20.53 -11.61 -2.19
CA VAL A 243 20.06 -12.01 -3.51
C VAL A 243 19.11 -10.97 -4.09
N LEU A 244 18.10 -10.54 -3.32
CA LEU A 244 17.15 -9.54 -3.77
C LEU A 244 17.83 -8.20 -4.05
N ALA A 245 18.75 -7.76 -3.18
CA ALA A 245 19.49 -6.53 -3.40
C ALA A 245 20.26 -6.54 -4.73
N GLN A 246 20.92 -7.67 -5.05
CA GLN A 246 21.62 -7.82 -6.32
C GLN A 246 20.64 -7.75 -7.52
N ARG A 247 19.48 -8.41 -7.44
CA ARG A 247 18.46 -8.39 -8.49
C ARG A 247 17.88 -6.99 -8.70
N LEU A 248 17.54 -6.29 -7.62
CA LEU A 248 17.02 -4.93 -7.72
C LEU A 248 18.08 -3.95 -8.26
N ARG A 249 19.35 -4.15 -7.89
CA ARG A 249 20.47 -3.35 -8.43
C ARG A 249 20.61 -3.53 -9.94
N SER A 250 20.46 -4.75 -10.47
CA SER A 250 20.53 -5.00 -11.92
C SER A 250 19.40 -4.32 -12.70
N TYR A 251 18.30 -3.96 -12.05
CA TYR A 251 17.25 -3.11 -12.61
C TYR A 251 17.50 -1.61 -12.40
N GLY A 252 18.67 -1.23 -11.86
CA GLY A 252 19.00 0.18 -11.57
C GLY A 252 18.18 0.76 -10.41
N LEU A 253 17.64 -0.09 -9.50
CA LEU A 253 16.76 0.33 -8.42
C LEU A 253 17.50 0.66 -7.10
N SER A 254 18.75 1.07 -7.16
CA SER A 254 19.46 1.64 -6.00
C SER A 254 18.97 3.05 -5.69
N ALA A 255 19.09 3.48 -4.43
CA ALA A 255 18.94 4.88 -4.07
C ALA A 255 20.03 5.70 -4.79
N THR A 256 19.66 6.88 -5.29
CA THR A 256 20.63 7.85 -5.74
C THR A 256 21.30 8.45 -4.50
N GLU A 257 22.64 8.58 -4.52
CA GLU A 257 23.29 9.35 -3.46
C GLU A 257 22.72 10.77 -3.42
N PRO A 258 22.47 11.34 -2.23
CA PRO A 258 22.13 12.75 -2.11
C PRO A 258 23.21 13.54 -2.85
N ALA A 259 22.80 14.51 -3.70
CA ALA A 259 23.75 15.41 -4.32
C ALA A 259 24.64 15.98 -3.20
N ALA A 260 25.96 15.83 -3.32
CA ALA A 260 26.90 16.36 -2.35
C ALA A 260 26.59 17.87 -2.17
N VAL A 261 26.28 18.30 -0.96
CA VAL A 261 26.11 19.72 -0.65
C VAL A 261 27.44 20.38 -0.99
N PRO A 262 27.47 21.37 -1.90
CA PRO A 262 28.71 22.08 -2.22
C PRO A 262 29.32 22.57 -0.92
N ASP A 263 30.59 22.26 -0.68
CA ASP A 263 31.34 22.77 0.48
C ASP A 263 31.43 24.30 0.34
N THR A 264 30.57 24.97 1.09
CA THR A 264 30.52 26.44 1.17
C THR A 264 31.51 26.99 2.20
N SER A 265 32.45 26.17 2.70
CA SER A 265 33.49 26.64 3.61
C SER A 265 34.31 27.75 2.94
N PRO A 266 34.43 28.96 3.49
CA PRO A 266 35.23 30.01 2.91
C PRO A 266 36.69 29.57 2.95
N ARG A 267 37.30 29.42 1.76
CA ARG A 267 38.73 29.21 1.65
C ARG A 267 39.44 30.38 2.34
N SER A 268 40.05 30.13 3.47
CA SER A 268 40.93 31.09 4.13
C SER A 268 42.10 31.42 3.20
N LEU A 269 42.03 32.60 2.59
CA LEU A 269 43.15 33.18 1.86
C LEU A 269 44.23 33.56 2.87
N HIS A 270 45.14 32.64 3.20
CA HIS A 270 46.42 33.02 3.82
C HIS A 270 47.24 33.66 2.70
N ARG A 271 47.28 35.00 2.69
CA ARG A 271 48.31 35.79 2.00
C ARG A 271 49.62 35.65 2.79
N ARG A 272 50.65 35.24 2.11
CA ARG A 272 52.04 35.51 2.53
C ARG A 272 52.43 36.90 2.08
#